data_40be93eb49a9ccd99070d136ced13bec
#
_entry.id   40be93eb49a9ccd99070d136ced13bec
#
_cell.length_a   1.000
_cell.length_b   1.000
_cell.length_c   1.000
_cell.angle_alpha   90.00
_cell.angle_beta   90.00
_cell.angle_gamma   90.00
#
_symmetry.space_group_name_H-M   'P 1'
#
loop_
_entity.id
_entity.type
_entity.pdbx_description
1 polymer ?
#
loop_
_entity_poly.entity_id
_entity_poly.type
_entity_poly.pdbx_seq_one_letter_code
_entity_poly.pdbx_strand_id
1 'polypeptide(L)'
;RARLEAFVSDENGIIILSSDPARRLKAVRPLSDDTKERLARSLQYYWATLNELQPLAREQLDTGTEKLTFPANSEVVADDREVTYLAQTRPLSDTPWNFTLLTPLNDLRQAAINQGILVAVAFALVAFLLIAWNERRKVIATRLAAREALQEANNQLERRIAERTTDLRASNER
;
A
#
# COMPACT_ATOMS: atom_id res chain seq x y z
N ARG A 1 7.87 11.95 -6.70
CA ARG A 1 9.01 10.99 -6.75
C ARG A 1 9.78 11.19 -5.47
N ALA A 2 9.83 10.17 -4.62
CA ALA A 2 10.66 10.16 -3.44
C ALA A 2 12.11 10.47 -3.83
N ARG A 3 12.66 11.53 -3.28
CA ARG A 3 14.09 11.80 -3.42
C ARG A 3 14.81 11.03 -2.33
N LEU A 4 15.72 10.17 -2.73
CA LEU A 4 16.74 9.63 -1.85
C LEU A 4 17.55 10.82 -1.32
N GLU A 5 17.63 10.93 0.00
CA GLU A 5 18.40 11.97 0.66
C GLU A 5 19.57 11.32 1.38
N ALA A 6 20.69 11.98 1.41
CA ALA A 6 21.88 11.49 2.07
C ALA A 6 22.62 12.63 2.76
N PHE A 7 23.31 12.30 3.86
CA PHE A 7 24.19 13.25 4.51
C PHE A 7 25.42 12.55 5.11
N VAL A 8 26.45 13.33 5.34
CA VAL A 8 27.66 12.94 6.07
C VAL A 8 27.75 13.75 7.35
N SER A 9 27.96 13.07 8.48
CA SER A 9 28.19 13.70 9.77
C SER A 9 29.61 13.44 10.25
N ASP A 10 30.15 14.37 11.03
CA ASP A 10 31.47 14.26 11.68
C ASP A 10 31.40 13.33 12.92
N GLU A 11 32.52 13.24 13.65
CA GLU A 11 32.66 12.47 14.89
C GLU A 11 31.74 12.95 16.02
N ASN A 12 31.28 14.21 15.96
CA ASN A 12 30.37 14.79 16.95
C ASN A 12 28.89 14.60 16.54
N GLY A 13 28.64 14.02 15.36
CA GLY A 13 27.31 13.85 14.79
C GLY A 13 26.75 15.12 14.13
N ILE A 14 27.61 16.09 13.78
CA ILE A 14 27.19 17.30 13.08
C ILE A 14 27.24 17.06 11.57
N ILE A 15 26.15 17.39 10.88
CA ILE A 15 26.01 17.20 9.44
C ILE A 15 26.85 18.21 8.68
N ILE A 16 27.93 17.74 8.06
CA ILE A 16 28.87 18.58 7.29
C ILE A 16 28.50 18.67 5.82
N LEU A 17 27.96 17.58 5.26
CA LEU A 17 27.48 17.50 3.88
C LEU A 17 26.07 16.93 3.87
N SER A 18 25.20 17.47 3.05
CA SER A 18 23.83 16.96 2.88
C SER A 18 23.30 17.25 1.48
N SER A 19 22.53 16.32 0.95
CA SER A 19 21.76 16.52 -0.28
C SER A 19 20.63 17.55 -0.11
N ASP A 20 20.15 17.72 1.13
CA ASP A 20 19.23 18.78 1.53
C ASP A 20 19.97 19.87 2.32
N PRO A 21 20.08 21.10 1.78
CA PRO A 21 20.76 22.19 2.46
C PRO A 21 20.19 22.53 3.85
N ALA A 22 18.89 22.31 4.08
CA ALA A 22 18.23 22.60 5.35
C ALA A 22 18.73 21.74 6.52
N ARG A 23 19.40 20.62 6.22
CA ARG A 23 19.97 19.71 7.23
C ARG A 23 21.44 20.00 7.56
N ARG A 24 22.10 20.84 6.78
CA ARG A 24 23.52 21.16 7.02
C ARG A 24 23.68 21.89 8.34
N LEU A 25 24.77 21.57 9.05
CA LEU A 25 25.12 22.13 10.36
C LEU A 25 24.09 21.82 11.47
N LYS A 26 23.24 20.81 11.26
CA LYS A 26 22.39 20.28 12.33
C LYS A 26 23.04 19.06 12.96
N ALA A 27 22.88 18.91 14.26
CA ALA A 27 23.30 17.71 14.97
C ALA A 27 22.27 16.60 14.79
N VAL A 28 22.71 15.40 14.43
CA VAL A 28 21.84 14.21 14.24
C VAL A 28 21.15 13.81 15.54
N ARG A 29 21.84 14.02 16.68
CA ARG A 29 21.35 13.78 18.04
C ARG A 29 21.68 14.99 18.93
N PRO A 30 20.97 15.14 20.07
CA PRO A 30 21.31 16.16 21.06
C PRO A 30 22.79 16.09 21.45
N LEU A 31 23.47 17.23 21.38
CA LEU A 31 24.86 17.33 21.77
C LEU A 31 24.96 17.36 23.30
N SER A 32 25.86 16.54 23.87
CA SER A 32 26.16 16.61 25.29
C SER A 32 26.85 17.95 25.64
N ASP A 33 26.74 18.38 26.89
CA ASP A 33 27.32 19.66 27.31
C ASP A 33 28.86 19.63 27.21
N ASP A 34 29.49 18.48 27.47
CA ASP A 34 30.93 18.29 27.24
C ASP A 34 31.32 18.46 25.76
N THR A 35 30.52 17.95 24.86
CA THR A 35 30.72 18.12 23.42
C THR A 35 30.56 19.60 23.00
N LYS A 36 29.55 20.29 23.51
CA LYS A 36 29.33 21.73 23.27
C LYS A 36 30.52 22.55 23.76
N GLU A 37 31.01 22.29 24.97
CA GLU A 37 32.21 22.97 25.51
C GLU A 37 33.48 22.68 24.71
N ARG A 38 33.67 21.44 24.26
CA ARG A 38 34.82 21.07 23.42
C ARG A 38 34.76 21.78 22.07
N LEU A 39 33.60 21.84 21.42
CA LEU A 39 33.41 22.55 20.16
C LEU A 39 33.62 24.06 20.33
N ALA A 40 33.17 24.66 21.43
CA ALA A 40 33.39 26.06 21.75
C ALA A 40 34.88 26.37 21.96
N ARG A 41 35.62 25.51 22.66
CA ARG A 41 37.07 25.69 22.88
C ARG A 41 37.90 25.49 21.62
N SER A 42 37.52 24.58 20.73
CA SER A 42 38.22 24.33 19.47
C SER A 42 37.85 25.32 18.37
N LEU A 43 36.89 26.22 18.60
CA LEU A 43 36.32 27.12 17.63
C LEU A 43 35.79 26.44 16.36
N GLN A 44 35.55 25.12 16.45
CA GLN A 44 34.93 24.36 15.38
C GLN A 44 33.48 24.80 15.27
N TYR A 45 33.05 25.20 14.08
CA TYR A 45 31.70 25.74 13.81
C TYR A 45 31.35 27.05 14.57
N TYR A 46 32.34 27.83 15.03
CA TYR A 46 32.11 29.08 15.78
C TYR A 46 31.22 30.11 15.06
N TRP A 47 31.16 30.02 13.74
CA TRP A 47 30.39 30.88 12.86
C TRP A 47 28.95 30.40 12.62
N ALA A 48 28.58 29.24 13.12
CA ALA A 48 27.28 28.62 12.86
C ALA A 48 26.52 28.34 14.16
N THR A 49 25.22 28.54 14.12
CA THR A 49 24.32 28.06 15.17
C THR A 49 24.03 26.58 14.92
N LEU A 50 24.49 25.72 15.82
CA LEU A 50 24.26 24.28 15.75
C LEU A 50 22.87 23.97 16.32
N ASN A 51 21.92 23.78 15.43
CA ASN A 51 20.58 23.28 15.79
C ASN A 51 20.55 21.75 15.74
N GLU A 52 19.57 21.13 16.37
CA GLU A 52 19.39 19.70 16.36
C GLU A 52 18.35 19.29 15.31
N LEU A 53 18.52 18.11 14.73
CA LEU A 53 17.44 17.45 14.02
C LEU A 53 16.42 17.00 15.09
N GLN A 54 15.20 17.53 15.01
CA GLN A 54 14.13 17.24 15.96
C GLN A 54 13.07 16.32 15.32
N PRO A 55 13.32 15.00 15.23
CA PRO A 55 12.27 14.08 14.82
C PRO A 55 11.21 13.96 15.91
N LEU A 56 9.93 13.82 15.50
CA LEU A 56 8.82 13.52 16.41
C LEU A 56 8.99 12.16 17.08
N ALA A 57 9.52 11.20 16.33
CA ALA A 57 9.78 9.85 16.83
C ALA A 57 11.08 9.31 16.23
N ARG A 58 11.80 8.56 17.06
CA ARG A 58 13.02 7.84 16.70
C ARG A 58 12.91 6.42 17.22
N GLU A 59 12.96 5.45 16.34
CA GLU A 59 12.86 4.03 16.64
C GLU A 59 14.09 3.32 16.08
N GLN A 60 14.89 2.69 16.94
CA GLN A 60 16.04 1.88 16.53
C GLN A 60 15.51 0.52 16.03
N LEU A 61 15.81 0.17 14.80
CA LEU A 61 15.40 -1.11 14.19
C LEU A 61 16.52 -2.13 14.27
N ASP A 62 17.76 -1.70 13.97
CA ASP A 62 18.94 -2.56 13.97
C ASP A 62 20.20 -1.68 14.13
N THR A 63 21.38 -2.32 14.26
CA THR A 63 22.66 -1.63 14.30
C THR A 63 22.86 -0.78 13.03
N GLY A 64 22.88 0.54 13.22
CA GLY A 64 23.01 1.50 12.10
C GLY A 64 21.74 1.75 11.29
N THR A 65 20.58 1.21 11.70
CA THR A 65 19.30 1.43 11.04
C THR A 65 18.28 1.99 12.02
N GLU A 66 17.79 3.18 11.74
CA GLU A 66 16.79 3.89 12.55
C GLU A 66 15.62 4.34 11.69
N LYS A 67 14.43 4.36 12.27
CA LYS A 67 13.24 4.98 11.70
C LYS A 67 13.05 6.35 12.33
N LEU A 68 13.00 7.38 11.51
CA LEU A 68 12.88 8.77 11.92
C LEU A 68 11.60 9.36 11.35
N THR A 69 10.75 9.92 12.20
CA THR A 69 9.53 10.63 11.77
C THR A 69 9.70 12.11 12.04
N PHE A 70 9.53 12.94 11.00
CA PHE A 70 9.59 14.38 11.11
C PHE A 70 8.20 14.99 10.96
N PRO A 71 7.92 16.12 11.65
CA PRO A 71 6.65 16.81 11.53
C PRO A 71 6.50 17.45 10.14
N ALA A 72 5.26 17.64 9.73
CA ALA A 72 4.93 18.41 8.56
C ALA A 72 5.44 19.85 8.69
N ASN A 73 5.79 20.48 7.55
CA ASN A 73 6.23 21.87 7.49
C ASN A 73 7.34 22.22 8.50
N SER A 74 8.23 21.27 8.78
CA SER A 74 9.39 21.53 9.60
C SER A 74 10.51 22.14 8.76
N GLU A 75 11.53 22.72 9.43
CA GLU A 75 12.73 23.21 8.72
C GLU A 75 13.44 22.14 7.86
N VAL A 76 13.14 20.87 8.11
CA VAL A 76 13.77 19.71 7.48
C VAL A 76 12.86 19.04 6.45
N VAL A 77 11.56 19.27 6.54
CA VAL A 77 10.54 18.67 5.67
C VAL A 77 9.59 19.75 5.20
N ALA A 78 9.61 20.04 3.93
CA ALA A 78 8.72 21.01 3.27
C ALA A 78 7.40 20.40 2.80
N ASP A 79 7.01 19.24 3.33
CA ASP A 79 5.75 18.56 3.00
C ASP A 79 4.67 18.91 4.05
N ASP A 80 3.42 19.03 3.62
CA ASP A 80 2.25 19.27 4.48
C ASP A 80 1.89 18.05 5.37
N ARG A 81 2.63 16.95 5.24
CA ARG A 81 2.42 15.71 5.98
C ARG A 81 3.66 15.31 6.75
N GLU A 82 3.44 14.56 7.83
CA GLU A 82 4.54 13.86 8.52
C GLU A 82 5.25 12.92 7.55
N VAL A 83 6.56 13.00 7.52
CA VAL A 83 7.38 12.13 6.69
C VAL A 83 8.21 11.21 7.57
N THR A 84 8.10 9.92 7.28
CA THR A 84 8.88 8.88 7.94
C THR A 84 9.99 8.41 7.02
N TYR A 85 11.21 8.45 7.52
CA TYR A 85 12.41 7.98 6.82
C TYR A 85 12.98 6.73 7.49
N LEU A 86 13.48 5.83 6.68
CA LEU A 86 14.43 4.81 7.10
C LEU A 86 15.83 5.39 6.97
N ALA A 87 16.51 5.61 8.08
CA ALA A 87 17.89 6.10 8.13
C ALA A 87 18.85 4.93 8.27
N GLN A 88 19.73 4.76 7.31
CA GLN A 88 20.81 3.77 7.36
C GLN A 88 22.14 4.47 7.48
N THR A 89 22.83 4.27 8.61
CA THR A 89 24.11 4.90 8.93
C THR A 89 25.23 3.89 8.84
N ARG A 90 26.30 4.26 8.12
CA ARG A 90 27.53 3.48 8.03
C ARG A 90 28.75 4.37 8.25
N PRO A 91 29.75 3.91 9.02
CA PRO A 91 31.01 4.63 9.12
C PRO A 91 31.73 4.66 7.76
N LEU A 92 32.36 5.74 7.44
CA LEU A 92 33.25 5.89 6.29
C LEU A 92 34.63 5.35 6.64
N SER A 93 35.19 4.52 5.78
CA SER A 93 36.56 3.98 5.96
C SER A 93 37.55 5.13 6.04
N ASP A 94 38.56 4.99 6.92
CA ASP A 94 39.67 5.91 7.14
C ASP A 94 39.32 7.33 7.62
N THR A 95 38.07 7.53 8.07
CA THR A 95 37.62 8.82 8.63
C THR A 95 36.73 8.59 9.85
N PRO A 96 36.67 9.54 10.81
CA PRO A 96 35.73 9.47 11.93
C PRO A 96 34.29 9.90 11.53
N TRP A 97 33.97 9.89 10.23
CA TRP A 97 32.71 10.37 9.70
C TRP A 97 31.73 9.23 9.46
N ASN A 98 30.45 9.57 9.49
CA ASN A 98 29.38 8.66 9.20
C ASN A 98 28.58 9.10 7.98
N PHE A 99 28.30 8.18 7.08
CA PHE A 99 27.40 8.37 5.96
C PHE A 99 26.02 7.84 6.33
N THR A 100 25.00 8.67 6.18
CA THR A 100 23.60 8.28 6.42
C THR A 100 22.77 8.45 5.17
N LEU A 101 22.08 7.39 4.77
CA LEU A 101 21.11 7.37 3.69
C LEU A 101 19.70 7.43 4.28
N LEU A 102 18.87 8.35 3.81
CA LEU A 102 17.48 8.52 4.20
C LEU A 102 16.57 8.07 3.06
N THR A 103 15.78 7.05 3.32
CA THR A 103 14.78 6.52 2.39
C THR A 103 13.38 6.84 2.92
N PRO A 104 12.57 7.66 2.24
CA PRO A 104 11.21 7.95 2.68
C PRO A 104 10.32 6.72 2.55
N LEU A 105 9.61 6.38 3.64
CA LEU A 105 8.73 5.20 3.72
C LEU A 105 7.30 5.52 3.26
N ASN A 106 6.91 6.77 3.20
CA ASN A 106 5.54 7.17 2.89
C ASN A 106 5.10 6.72 1.49
N ASP A 107 5.97 6.80 0.50
CA ASP A 107 5.69 6.40 -0.87
C ASP A 107 5.53 4.88 -1.02
N LEU A 108 6.31 4.11 -0.26
CA LEU A 108 6.20 2.64 -0.25
C LEU A 108 4.85 2.19 0.32
N ARG A 109 4.37 2.84 1.37
CA ARG A 109 3.07 2.56 1.96
C ARG A 109 1.93 2.86 1.00
N GLN A 110 1.99 3.99 0.29
CA GLN A 110 0.98 4.37 -0.70
C GLN A 110 0.93 3.39 -1.87
N ALA A 111 2.09 2.98 -2.38
CA ALA A 111 2.19 1.97 -3.44
C ALA A 111 1.61 0.62 -3.01
N ALA A 112 1.90 0.17 -1.79
CA ALA A 112 1.38 -1.08 -1.24
C ALA A 112 -0.15 -1.06 -1.07
N ILE A 113 -0.72 0.05 -0.60
CA ILE A 113 -2.18 0.22 -0.47
C ILE A 113 -2.85 0.19 -1.85
N ASN A 114 -2.31 0.92 -2.83
CA ASN A 114 -2.88 0.96 -4.17
C ASN A 114 -2.85 -0.43 -4.85
N GLN A 115 -1.77 -1.17 -4.69
CA GLN A 115 -1.67 -2.54 -5.18
C GLN A 115 -2.67 -3.49 -4.48
N GLY A 116 -2.83 -3.35 -3.16
CA GLY A 116 -3.80 -4.12 -2.39
C GLY A 116 -5.25 -3.89 -2.83
N ILE A 117 -5.63 -2.65 -3.09
CA ILE A 117 -6.96 -2.28 -3.60
C ILE A 117 -7.20 -2.91 -4.98
N LEU A 118 -6.22 -2.85 -5.87
CA LEU A 118 -6.33 -3.38 -7.22
C LEU A 118 -6.56 -4.90 -7.21
N VAL A 119 -5.84 -5.62 -6.38
CA VAL A 119 -6.01 -7.07 -6.17
C VAL A 119 -7.40 -7.37 -5.59
N ALA A 120 -7.86 -6.63 -4.57
CA ALA A 120 -9.17 -6.81 -3.97
C ALA A 120 -10.31 -6.61 -4.99
N VAL A 121 -10.21 -5.57 -5.83
CA VAL A 121 -11.19 -5.31 -6.90
C VAL A 121 -11.20 -6.44 -7.93
N ALA A 122 -10.02 -6.96 -8.32
CA ALA A 122 -9.94 -8.09 -9.24
C ALA A 122 -10.62 -9.34 -8.68
N PHE A 123 -10.38 -9.68 -7.41
CA PHE A 123 -11.06 -10.80 -6.75
C PHE A 123 -12.58 -10.60 -6.66
N ALA A 124 -13.04 -9.38 -6.34
CA ALA A 124 -14.47 -9.08 -6.30
C ALA A 124 -15.14 -9.26 -7.67
N LEU A 125 -14.49 -8.84 -8.76
CA LEU A 125 -14.99 -9.04 -10.11
C LEU A 125 -15.08 -10.52 -10.49
N VAL A 126 -14.07 -11.31 -10.17
CA VAL A 126 -14.09 -12.77 -10.42
C VAL A 126 -15.23 -13.44 -9.64
N ALA A 127 -15.39 -13.11 -8.36
CA ALA A 127 -16.48 -13.62 -7.53
C ALA A 127 -17.86 -13.26 -8.12
N PHE A 128 -18.03 -12.01 -8.54
CA PHE A 128 -19.27 -11.55 -9.17
C PHE A 128 -19.57 -12.30 -10.47
N LEU A 129 -18.57 -12.52 -11.31
CA LEU A 129 -18.73 -13.30 -12.55
C LEU A 129 -19.13 -14.74 -12.28
N LEU A 130 -18.54 -15.37 -11.26
CA LEU A 130 -18.89 -16.74 -10.86
C LEU A 130 -20.34 -16.84 -10.36
N ILE A 131 -20.79 -15.87 -9.55
CA ILE A 131 -22.18 -15.81 -9.09
C ILE A 131 -23.12 -15.60 -10.27
N ALA A 132 -22.84 -14.64 -11.14
CA ALA A 132 -23.67 -14.37 -12.33
C ALA A 132 -23.73 -15.58 -13.28
N TRP A 133 -22.62 -16.29 -13.45
CA TRP A 133 -22.56 -17.52 -14.22
C TRP A 133 -23.43 -18.64 -13.61
N ASN A 134 -23.36 -18.81 -12.30
CA ASN A 134 -24.15 -19.80 -11.57
C ASN A 134 -25.67 -19.50 -11.68
N GLU A 135 -26.08 -18.25 -11.53
CA GLU A 135 -27.47 -17.84 -11.70
C GLU A 135 -27.97 -18.05 -13.15
N ARG A 136 -27.16 -17.74 -14.15
CA ARG A 136 -27.51 -18.04 -15.54
C ARG A 136 -27.72 -19.53 -15.79
N ARG A 137 -26.87 -20.40 -15.22
CA ARG A 137 -27.05 -21.86 -15.33
C ARG A 137 -28.37 -22.33 -14.74
N LYS A 138 -28.79 -21.82 -13.58
CA LYS A 138 -30.07 -22.16 -12.96
C LYS A 138 -31.25 -21.74 -13.82
N VAL A 139 -31.22 -20.51 -14.37
CA VAL A 139 -32.29 -20.00 -15.25
C VAL A 139 -32.42 -20.84 -16.54
N ILE A 140 -31.30 -21.25 -17.13
CA ILE A 140 -31.34 -22.11 -18.33
C ILE A 140 -31.91 -23.48 -17.99
N ALA A 141 -31.50 -24.09 -16.89
CA ALA A 141 -32.01 -25.40 -16.44
C ALA A 141 -33.53 -25.37 -16.17
N THR A 142 -34.03 -24.33 -15.50
CA THR A 142 -35.47 -24.17 -15.23
C THR A 142 -36.28 -23.96 -16.50
N ARG A 143 -35.76 -23.22 -17.50
CA ARG A 143 -36.42 -23.01 -18.79
C ARG A 143 -36.49 -24.28 -19.64
N LEU A 144 -35.44 -25.11 -19.61
CA LEU A 144 -35.43 -26.41 -20.28
C LEU A 144 -36.46 -27.35 -19.65
N ALA A 145 -36.47 -27.49 -18.34
CA ALA A 145 -37.46 -28.32 -17.65
C ALA A 145 -38.90 -27.87 -17.87
N ALA A 146 -39.16 -26.55 -17.92
CA ALA A 146 -40.47 -26.01 -18.24
C ALA A 146 -40.92 -26.34 -19.68
N ARG A 147 -39.99 -26.28 -20.67
CA ARG A 147 -40.29 -26.66 -22.06
C ARG A 147 -40.59 -28.14 -22.21
N GLU A 148 -39.83 -29.01 -21.55
CA GLU A 148 -40.06 -30.46 -21.55
C GLU A 148 -41.43 -30.80 -20.94
N ALA A 149 -41.78 -30.18 -19.81
CA ALA A 149 -43.07 -30.37 -19.16
C ALA A 149 -44.26 -29.90 -20.06
N LEU A 150 -44.07 -28.76 -20.76
CA LEU A 150 -45.09 -28.27 -21.69
C LEU A 150 -45.27 -29.20 -22.88
N GLN A 151 -44.17 -29.71 -23.41
CA GLN A 151 -44.20 -30.63 -24.57
C GLN A 151 -44.84 -31.97 -24.18
N GLU A 152 -44.59 -32.50 -22.98
CA GLU A 152 -45.22 -33.67 -22.47
C GLU A 152 -46.72 -33.49 -22.23
N ALA A 153 -47.15 -32.35 -21.69
CA ALA A 153 -48.53 -32.00 -21.51
C ALA A 153 -49.28 -31.91 -22.87
N ASN A 154 -48.64 -31.31 -23.90
CA ASN A 154 -49.21 -31.23 -25.25
C ASN A 154 -49.35 -32.60 -25.90
N ASN A 155 -48.34 -33.46 -25.76
CA ASN A 155 -48.40 -34.84 -26.28
C ASN A 155 -49.52 -35.68 -25.59
N GLN A 156 -49.75 -35.47 -24.31
CA GLN A 156 -50.83 -36.11 -23.57
C GLN A 156 -52.22 -35.62 -24.04
N LEU A 157 -52.32 -34.31 -24.28
CA LEU A 157 -53.57 -33.75 -24.85
C LEU A 157 -53.88 -34.31 -26.23
N GLU A 158 -52.88 -34.37 -27.09
CA GLU A 158 -53.07 -34.94 -28.46
C GLU A 158 -53.51 -36.41 -28.41
N ARG A 159 -52.91 -37.24 -27.51
CA ARG A 159 -53.33 -38.61 -27.30
C ARG A 159 -54.79 -38.71 -26.83
N ARG A 160 -55.19 -37.90 -25.84
CA ARG A 160 -56.58 -37.87 -25.35
C ARG A 160 -57.57 -37.42 -26.42
N ILE A 161 -57.19 -36.46 -27.27
CA ILE A 161 -58.06 -36.03 -28.40
C ILE A 161 -58.18 -37.16 -29.39
N ALA A 162 -57.10 -37.86 -29.75
CA ALA A 162 -57.12 -39.00 -30.66
C ALA A 162 -58.01 -40.15 -30.13
N GLU A 163 -57.86 -40.50 -28.87
CA GLU A 163 -58.70 -41.51 -28.19
C GLU A 163 -60.19 -41.13 -28.21
N ARG A 164 -60.51 -39.91 -27.81
CA ARG A 164 -61.88 -39.41 -27.82
C ARG A 164 -62.49 -39.37 -29.23
N THR A 165 -61.68 -39.05 -30.23
CA THR A 165 -62.14 -38.97 -31.63
C THR A 165 -62.41 -40.36 -32.18
N THR A 166 -61.63 -41.37 -31.81
CA THR A 166 -61.87 -42.78 -32.16
C THR A 166 -63.11 -43.34 -31.45
N ASP A 167 -63.32 -43.04 -30.19
CA ASP A 167 -64.47 -43.45 -29.40
C ASP A 167 -65.80 -42.85 -29.97
N LEU A 168 -65.77 -41.57 -30.37
CA LEU A 168 -66.89 -40.89 -30.98
C LEU A 168 -67.24 -41.50 -32.34
N ARG A 169 -66.26 -41.87 -33.17
CA ARG A 169 -66.46 -42.52 -34.45
C ARG A 169 -67.07 -43.92 -34.26
N ALA A 170 -66.54 -44.69 -33.34
CA ALA A 170 -67.08 -46.03 -33.02
C ALA A 170 -68.52 -45.98 -32.42
N SER A 171 -68.88 -44.91 -31.71
CA SER A 171 -70.25 -44.71 -31.20
C SER A 171 -71.24 -44.22 -32.27
N ASN A 172 -70.79 -43.61 -33.34
CA ASN A 172 -71.66 -43.08 -34.41
C ASN A 172 -71.92 -44.10 -35.52
N GLU A 173 -71.15 -45.22 -35.51
CA GLU A 173 -71.31 -46.32 -36.46
C GLU A 173 -72.23 -47.46 -35.95
N ARG A 174 -72.85 -47.28 -34.80
CA ARG A 174 -73.83 -48.17 -34.19
C ARG A 174 -75.23 -47.57 -34.27
#